data_f9c4a21a774b79555a4bf7fb223ea486
#
_entry.id   f9c4a21a774b79555a4bf7fb223ea486
#
_cell.length_a   1.000
_cell.length_b   1.000
_cell.length_c   1.000
_cell.angle_alpha   90.00
_cell.angle_beta   90.00
_cell.angle_gamma   90.00
#
_symmetry.space_group_name_H-M   'P 1'
#
loop_
_entity.id
_entity.type
_entity.pdbx_description
1 polymer ?
#
loop_
_entity_poly.entity_id
_entity_poly.type
_entity_poly.pdbx_seq_one_letter_code
_entity_poly.pdbx_strand_id
1 'polypeptide(L)'
;MLALVLLPVAGVSAWLFLYTRDLPDIDHLSKFAPSAQSPVVDSCLVSPSMALPFDRIGKTLQDALATAEPRASLSHQIARSLMCNHTGGMGRYHLNGLRLSWQIRRRFSEQQIFTIYANRAYFGSGATGVENASKQYFHKDADTLNTEEAALLAGLLRAPGSFSPYKHPEKALQRRNQVLESMAVQGKLSSSDAAKAEAAPLVIQ
;
A
#
# COMPACT_ATOMS: atom_id res chain seq x y z
N MET A 1 27.60 -21.99 32.58
CA MET A 1 27.72 -20.98 31.50
C MET A 1 26.41 -20.68 30.80
N LEU A 2 25.48 -21.63 30.59
CA LEU A 2 24.18 -21.36 29.92
C LEU A 2 23.30 -20.37 30.70
N ALA A 3 23.26 -20.41 32.02
CA ALA A 3 22.42 -19.54 32.84
C ALA A 3 22.78 -18.03 32.74
N LEU A 4 24.05 -17.71 32.55
CA LEU A 4 24.56 -16.34 32.45
C LEU A 4 24.17 -15.66 31.09
N VAL A 5 23.87 -16.44 30.06
CA VAL A 5 23.44 -15.94 28.76
C VAL A 5 21.91 -15.81 28.69
N LEU A 6 21.15 -16.64 29.41
CA LEU A 6 19.69 -16.65 29.39
C LEU A 6 19.06 -15.45 30.12
N LEU A 7 19.69 -15.00 31.23
CA LEU A 7 19.19 -13.84 31.99
C LEU A 7 19.16 -12.53 31.18
N PRO A 8 20.21 -12.12 30.45
CA PRO A 8 20.16 -10.93 29.64
C PRO A 8 19.20 -11.06 28.45
N VAL A 9 19.09 -12.27 27.86
CA VAL A 9 18.11 -12.51 26.76
C VAL A 9 16.68 -12.40 27.25
N ALA A 10 16.35 -12.97 28.41
CA ALA A 10 15.02 -12.85 29.03
C ALA A 10 14.70 -11.39 29.40
N GLY A 11 15.67 -10.66 29.94
CA GLY A 11 15.55 -9.24 30.26
C GLY A 11 15.31 -8.37 29.02
N VAL A 12 16.06 -8.59 27.95
CA VAL A 12 15.89 -7.89 26.68
C VAL A 12 14.53 -8.21 26.04
N SER A 13 14.11 -9.48 26.09
CA SER A 13 12.81 -9.90 25.56
C SER A 13 11.65 -9.29 26.33
N ALA A 14 11.73 -9.27 27.66
CA ALA A 14 10.72 -8.63 28.52
C ALA A 14 10.68 -7.10 28.30
N TRP A 15 11.85 -6.47 28.19
CA TRP A 15 11.94 -5.04 27.89
C TRP A 15 11.34 -4.71 26.53
N LEU A 16 11.67 -5.47 25.48
CA LEU A 16 11.09 -5.32 24.14
C LEU A 16 9.57 -5.51 24.18
N PHE A 17 9.07 -6.51 24.91
CA PHE A 17 7.64 -6.75 25.07
C PHE A 17 6.95 -5.56 25.74
N LEU A 18 7.47 -5.08 26.89
CA LEU A 18 6.91 -3.93 27.59
C LEU A 18 7.00 -2.64 26.77
N TYR A 19 8.09 -2.48 26.01
CA TYR A 19 8.30 -1.30 25.17
C TYR A 19 7.34 -1.23 23.97
N THR A 20 6.86 -2.38 23.50
CA THR A 20 5.99 -2.51 22.32
C THR A 20 4.59 -3.04 22.64
N ARG A 21 4.15 -3.00 23.91
CA ARG A 21 2.86 -3.58 24.34
C ARG A 21 1.64 -2.85 23.77
N ASP A 22 1.76 -1.55 23.53
CA ASP A 22 0.66 -0.67 23.10
C ASP A 22 0.57 -0.63 21.56
N LEU A 23 0.56 -1.80 20.91
CA LEU A 23 0.40 -1.88 19.46
C LEU A 23 -1.08 -1.77 19.09
N PRO A 24 -1.39 -1.13 17.94
CA PRO A 24 -2.73 -1.16 17.38
C PRO A 24 -3.20 -2.60 17.15
N ASP A 25 -4.48 -2.85 17.35
CA ASP A 25 -5.12 -4.09 16.97
C ASP A 25 -5.12 -4.23 15.43
N ILE A 26 -4.74 -5.42 14.95
CA ILE A 26 -4.70 -5.72 13.50
C ILE A 26 -5.88 -6.57 13.03
N ASP A 27 -6.73 -7.06 13.92
CA ASP A 27 -7.84 -7.94 13.56
C ASP A 27 -8.86 -7.22 12.67
N HIS A 28 -9.01 -5.90 12.83
CA HIS A 28 -9.85 -5.09 11.95
C HIS A 28 -9.37 -5.04 10.50
N LEU A 29 -8.09 -5.35 10.20
CA LEU A 29 -7.56 -5.40 8.84
C LEU A 29 -8.23 -6.49 7.99
N SER A 30 -8.76 -7.55 8.61
CA SER A 30 -9.52 -8.60 7.91
C SER A 30 -10.72 -8.03 7.14
N LYS A 31 -11.27 -6.90 7.57
CA LYS A 31 -12.40 -6.21 6.92
C LYS A 31 -12.03 -5.57 5.57
N PHE A 32 -10.75 -5.37 5.32
CA PHE A 32 -10.23 -4.93 4.02
C PHE A 32 -9.84 -6.12 3.12
N ALA A 33 -9.98 -7.34 3.62
CA ALA A 33 -9.87 -8.57 2.86
C ALA A 33 -11.25 -9.02 2.32
N PRO A 34 -11.32 -9.73 1.23
CA PRO A 34 -12.43 -9.80 0.27
C PRO A 34 -13.77 -10.41 0.72
N SER A 35 -14.10 -10.47 1.98
CA SER A 35 -15.38 -11.08 2.40
C SER A 35 -16.24 -10.23 3.35
N ALA A 36 -15.89 -8.99 3.65
CA ALA A 36 -16.56 -8.25 4.71
C ALA A 36 -17.28 -6.97 4.25
N GLN A 37 -18.57 -7.07 4.17
CA GLN A 37 -19.48 -5.94 4.26
C GLN A 37 -19.51 -5.45 5.72
N SER A 38 -18.77 -4.41 6.08
CA SER A 38 -19.05 -3.61 7.29
C SER A 38 -18.17 -2.36 7.35
N PRO A 39 -18.76 -1.18 7.63
CA PRO A 39 -18.03 0.05 7.81
C PRO A 39 -17.39 0.08 9.21
N VAL A 40 -16.08 0.20 9.28
CA VAL A 40 -15.38 0.56 10.51
C VAL A 40 -14.53 1.79 10.25
N VAL A 41 -14.87 2.84 10.92
CA VAL A 41 -14.12 4.09 10.96
C VAL A 41 -12.90 3.88 11.86
N ASP A 42 -11.73 3.82 11.26
CA ASP A 42 -10.46 3.93 11.98
C ASP A 42 -10.06 5.41 11.98
N SER A 43 -9.80 5.98 13.15
CA SER A 43 -9.55 7.41 13.33
C SER A 43 -8.36 7.96 12.57
N CYS A 44 -7.52 7.09 12.04
CA CYS A 44 -6.30 7.47 11.33
C CYS A 44 -6.41 7.56 9.81
N LEU A 45 -7.38 6.92 9.19
CA LEU A 45 -7.60 6.98 7.73
C LEU A 45 -8.85 6.20 7.33
N VAL A 46 -9.74 6.87 6.62
CA VAL A 46 -10.56 6.33 5.55
C VAL A 46 -11.78 5.51 5.94
N SER A 47 -12.91 6.05 5.52
CA SER A 47 -14.14 5.26 5.31
C SER A 47 -13.83 4.08 4.38
N PRO A 48 -14.07 2.84 4.79
CA PRO A 48 -13.94 1.68 3.92
C PRO A 48 -15.15 1.54 3.00
N SER A 49 -15.62 2.65 2.41
CA SER A 49 -16.87 2.64 1.67
C SER A 49 -16.82 1.80 0.39
N MET A 50 -15.65 1.39 -0.07
CA MET A 50 -15.50 0.58 -1.28
C MET A 50 -14.23 -0.28 -1.27
N ALA A 51 -14.06 -1.14 -0.27
CA ALA A 51 -12.99 -2.12 -0.30
C ALA A 51 -13.27 -3.17 -1.39
N LEU A 52 -12.38 -3.25 -2.39
CA LEU A 52 -12.47 -4.26 -3.44
C LEU A 52 -11.85 -5.57 -2.98
N PRO A 53 -12.48 -6.72 -3.29
CA PRO A 53 -11.82 -8.01 -3.20
C PRO A 53 -10.71 -8.12 -4.26
N PHE A 54 -9.76 -9.02 -4.04
CA PHE A 54 -8.55 -9.15 -4.86
C PHE A 54 -8.85 -9.37 -6.35
N ASP A 55 -9.84 -10.20 -6.66
CA ASP A 55 -10.30 -10.53 -8.01
C ASP A 55 -10.93 -9.35 -8.74
N ARG A 56 -11.44 -8.35 -8.01
CA ARG A 56 -11.96 -7.10 -8.55
C ARG A 56 -10.89 -6.01 -8.73
N ILE A 57 -9.67 -6.26 -8.29
CA ILE A 57 -8.53 -5.40 -8.64
C ILE A 57 -8.00 -5.93 -9.97
N GLY A 58 -8.21 -5.21 -11.06
CA GLY A 58 -7.81 -5.64 -12.42
C GLY A 58 -6.34 -6.08 -12.48
N LYS A 59 -6.05 -7.12 -13.26
CA LYS A 59 -4.70 -7.72 -13.35
C LYS A 59 -3.63 -6.68 -13.69
N THR A 60 -3.90 -5.79 -14.63
CA THR A 60 -3.01 -4.69 -15.03
C THR A 60 -2.65 -3.79 -13.84
N LEU A 61 -3.66 -3.44 -13.02
CA LEU A 61 -3.46 -2.63 -11.82
C LEU A 61 -2.67 -3.40 -10.74
N GLN A 62 -2.94 -4.70 -10.57
CA GLN A 62 -2.16 -5.54 -9.65
C GLN A 62 -0.68 -5.56 -10.05
N ASP A 63 -0.38 -5.72 -11.33
CA ASP A 63 0.98 -5.76 -11.85
C ASP A 63 1.68 -4.40 -11.74
N ALA A 64 0.98 -3.30 -12.00
CA ALA A 64 1.50 -1.95 -11.83
C ALA A 64 1.81 -1.64 -10.37
N LEU A 65 0.87 -1.91 -9.45
CA LEU A 65 1.06 -1.72 -8.00
C LEU A 65 2.21 -2.57 -7.45
N ALA A 66 2.28 -3.85 -7.84
CA ALA A 66 3.35 -4.76 -7.41
C ALA A 66 4.73 -4.38 -8.02
N THR A 67 4.75 -3.59 -9.09
CA THR A 67 5.97 -3.06 -9.69
C THR A 67 6.43 -1.79 -8.99
N ALA A 68 5.50 -0.89 -8.68
CA ALA A 68 5.80 0.36 -8.00
C ALA A 68 6.21 0.14 -6.53
N GLU A 69 5.63 -0.86 -5.87
CA GLU A 69 5.83 -1.17 -4.46
C GLU A 69 6.14 -2.66 -4.27
N PRO A 70 7.39 -3.02 -3.92
CA PRO A 70 7.78 -4.40 -3.68
C PRO A 70 6.91 -5.06 -2.60
N ARG A 71 6.40 -6.27 -2.87
CA ARG A 71 5.53 -7.02 -1.94
C ARG A 71 6.10 -7.15 -0.53
N ALA A 72 7.43 -7.25 -0.41
CA ALA A 72 8.12 -7.34 0.88
C ALA A 72 7.94 -6.09 1.75
N SER A 73 7.66 -4.93 1.17
CA SER A 73 7.48 -3.67 1.88
C SER A 73 6.03 -3.39 2.30
N LEU A 74 5.04 -4.07 1.70
CA LEU A 74 3.62 -3.75 1.91
C LEU A 74 3.18 -3.88 3.37
N SER A 75 3.57 -4.95 4.06
CA SER A 75 3.25 -5.13 5.48
C SER A 75 3.83 -4.02 6.35
N HIS A 76 5.02 -3.51 6.00
CA HIS A 76 5.63 -2.39 6.71
C HIS A 76 4.89 -1.07 6.43
N GLN A 77 4.44 -0.85 5.20
CA GLN A 77 3.65 0.34 4.85
C GLN A 77 2.29 0.33 5.54
N ILE A 78 1.61 -0.84 5.60
CA ILE A 78 0.37 -1.00 6.38
C ILE A 78 0.65 -0.70 7.85
N ALA A 79 1.71 -1.29 8.43
CA ALA A 79 2.09 -1.03 9.82
C ALA A 79 2.32 0.45 10.10
N ARG A 80 3.01 1.16 9.21
CA ARG A 80 3.21 2.61 9.32
C ARG A 80 1.91 3.40 9.26
N SER A 81 0.98 3.02 8.38
CA SER A 81 -0.32 3.68 8.28
C SER A 81 -1.18 3.50 9.54
N LEU A 82 -1.04 2.39 10.25
CA LEU A 82 -1.73 2.14 11.52
C LEU A 82 -1.14 2.93 12.70
N MET A 83 0.09 3.37 12.57
CA MET A 83 0.78 4.12 13.63
C MET A 83 0.76 5.64 13.43
N CYS A 84 -0.14 6.17 12.62
CA CYS A 84 -0.22 7.60 12.31
C CYS A 84 -0.37 8.50 13.54
N ASN A 85 -1.06 8.03 14.60
CA ASN A 85 -1.25 8.74 15.86
C ASN A 85 -0.29 8.28 16.98
N HIS A 86 0.81 7.60 16.62
CA HIS A 86 1.74 7.09 17.61
C HIS A 86 2.52 8.24 18.28
N THR A 87 2.38 8.38 19.59
CA THR A 87 3.00 9.45 20.40
C THR A 87 4.37 9.09 21.00
N GLY A 88 4.89 7.90 20.67
CA GLY A 88 6.19 7.42 21.18
C GLY A 88 7.37 8.05 20.46
N GLY A 89 8.55 8.09 21.12
CA GLY A 89 9.79 8.54 20.48
C GLY A 89 10.18 7.70 19.25
N MET A 90 11.10 8.23 18.43
CA MET A 90 11.47 7.65 17.12
C MET A 90 11.90 6.17 17.20
N GLY A 91 12.65 5.78 18.24
CA GLY A 91 13.07 4.39 18.43
C GLY A 91 11.88 3.45 18.66
N ARG A 92 10.91 3.87 19.47
CA ARG A 92 9.67 3.11 19.73
C ARG A 92 8.84 2.97 18.47
N TYR A 93 8.74 4.03 17.67
CA TYR A 93 8.05 4.01 16.38
C TYR A 93 8.62 2.95 15.44
N HIS A 94 9.94 2.88 15.28
CA HIS A 94 10.58 1.90 14.40
C HIS A 94 10.40 0.46 14.89
N LEU A 95 10.59 0.21 16.19
CA LEU A 95 10.42 -1.13 16.76
C LEU A 95 8.97 -1.60 16.68
N ASN A 96 8.00 -0.74 16.95
CA ASN A 96 6.59 -1.05 16.83
C ASN A 96 6.22 -1.34 15.37
N GLY A 97 6.76 -0.57 14.42
CA GLY A 97 6.57 -0.80 12.98
C GLY A 97 7.07 -2.15 12.52
N LEU A 98 8.26 -2.56 12.96
CA LEU A 98 8.82 -3.87 12.64
C LEU A 98 7.98 -5.01 13.24
N ARG A 99 7.61 -4.90 14.53
CA ARG A 99 6.79 -5.91 15.21
C ARG A 99 5.41 -6.03 14.58
N LEU A 100 4.76 -4.90 14.29
CA LEU A 100 3.44 -4.88 13.66
C LEU A 100 3.50 -5.45 12.24
N SER A 101 4.51 -5.10 11.46
CA SER A 101 4.75 -5.68 10.14
C SER A 101 4.93 -7.20 10.19
N TRP A 102 5.66 -7.70 11.19
CA TRP A 102 5.83 -9.14 11.41
C TRP A 102 4.51 -9.82 11.80
N GLN A 103 3.69 -9.20 12.67
CA GLN A 103 2.36 -9.72 13.03
C GLN A 103 1.44 -9.80 11.81
N ILE A 104 1.41 -8.75 10.97
CA ILE A 104 0.64 -8.71 9.72
C ILE A 104 1.05 -9.88 8.81
N ARG A 105 2.35 -10.09 8.61
CA ARG A 105 2.85 -11.19 7.77
C ARG A 105 2.55 -12.58 8.32
N ARG A 106 2.39 -12.73 9.63
CA ARG A 106 1.98 -14.01 10.24
C ARG A 106 0.47 -14.25 10.19
N ARG A 107 -0.31 -13.18 10.20
CA ARG A 107 -1.78 -13.24 10.28
C ARG A 107 -2.45 -13.33 8.91
N PHE A 108 -1.87 -12.69 7.89
CA PHE A 108 -2.47 -12.54 6.58
C PHE A 108 -1.57 -13.17 5.49
N SER A 109 -2.21 -13.76 4.47
CA SER A 109 -1.50 -14.21 3.27
C SER A 109 -0.97 -13.02 2.45
N GLU A 110 -0.03 -13.26 1.54
CA GLU A 110 0.50 -12.20 0.67
C GLU A 110 -0.60 -11.53 -0.15
N GLN A 111 -1.57 -12.32 -0.64
CA GLN A 111 -2.73 -11.81 -1.37
C GLN A 111 -3.60 -10.90 -0.50
N GLN A 112 -3.87 -11.30 0.75
CA GLN A 112 -4.60 -10.47 1.70
C GLN A 112 -3.85 -9.19 2.04
N ILE A 113 -2.54 -9.27 2.27
CA ILE A 113 -1.69 -8.09 2.54
C ILE A 113 -1.74 -7.12 1.34
N PHE A 114 -1.65 -7.63 0.12
CA PHE A 114 -1.77 -6.81 -1.08
C PHE A 114 -3.15 -6.13 -1.16
N THR A 115 -4.22 -6.88 -0.93
CA THR A 115 -5.60 -6.37 -0.97
C THR A 115 -5.83 -5.30 0.11
N ILE A 116 -5.38 -5.54 1.34
CA ILE A 116 -5.43 -4.57 2.43
C ILE A 116 -4.69 -3.29 2.04
N TYR A 117 -3.47 -3.44 1.49
CA TYR A 117 -2.68 -2.30 1.06
C TYR A 117 -3.38 -1.49 -0.04
N ALA A 118 -3.84 -2.15 -1.10
CA ALA A 118 -4.52 -1.51 -2.22
C ALA A 118 -5.77 -0.73 -1.79
N ASN A 119 -6.53 -1.27 -0.83
CA ASN A 119 -7.74 -0.63 -0.31
C ASN A 119 -7.47 0.49 0.71
N ARG A 120 -6.26 0.56 1.26
CA ARG A 120 -5.88 1.56 2.30
C ARG A 120 -4.88 2.61 1.82
N ALA A 121 -4.20 2.37 0.71
CA ALA A 121 -3.19 3.29 0.20
C ALA A 121 -3.81 4.64 -0.17
N TYR A 122 -3.08 5.72 0.14
CA TYR A 122 -3.46 7.08 -0.22
C TYR A 122 -2.86 7.45 -1.58
N PHE A 123 -3.71 7.85 -2.52
CA PHE A 123 -3.34 8.19 -3.89
C PHE A 123 -3.29 9.70 -4.16
N GLY A 124 -3.50 10.52 -3.15
CA GLY A 124 -3.57 11.98 -3.32
C GLY A 124 -4.98 12.48 -3.58
N SER A 125 -5.16 13.81 -3.58
CA SER A 125 -6.44 14.49 -3.87
C SER A 125 -7.65 14.01 -3.04
N GLY A 126 -7.39 13.48 -1.83
CA GLY A 126 -8.43 12.90 -0.97
C GLY A 126 -8.79 11.44 -1.29
N ALA A 127 -8.20 10.85 -2.33
CA ALA A 127 -8.49 9.48 -2.73
C ALA A 127 -7.70 8.48 -1.89
N THR A 128 -8.40 7.63 -1.17
CA THR A 128 -7.83 6.48 -0.47
C THR A 128 -8.49 5.19 -0.93
N GLY A 129 -7.66 4.18 -1.19
CA GLY A 129 -8.05 2.93 -1.83
C GLY A 129 -8.13 3.06 -3.35
N VAL A 130 -7.81 1.95 -4.03
CA VAL A 130 -7.71 1.91 -5.50
C VAL A 130 -9.01 2.26 -6.20
N GLU A 131 -10.16 1.84 -5.65
CA GLU A 131 -11.46 2.13 -6.25
C GLU A 131 -11.80 3.62 -6.20
N ASN A 132 -11.59 4.25 -5.04
CA ASN A 132 -11.78 5.68 -4.91
C ASN A 132 -10.83 6.47 -5.80
N ALA A 133 -9.56 6.03 -5.90
CA ALA A 133 -8.58 6.65 -6.77
C ALA A 133 -8.95 6.51 -8.25
N SER A 134 -9.41 5.33 -8.67
CA SER A 134 -9.87 5.09 -10.03
C SER A 134 -11.04 6.02 -10.40
N LYS A 135 -12.01 6.11 -9.52
CA LYS A 135 -13.16 7.02 -9.71
C LYS A 135 -12.77 8.50 -9.70
N GLN A 136 -11.87 8.89 -8.78
CA GLN A 136 -11.43 10.27 -8.63
C GLN A 136 -10.64 10.77 -9.83
N TYR A 137 -9.78 9.95 -10.42
CA TYR A 137 -8.90 10.37 -11.50
C TYR A 137 -9.44 10.07 -12.89
N PHE A 138 -10.26 9.01 -13.04
CA PHE A 138 -10.66 8.50 -14.36
C PHE A 138 -12.16 8.28 -14.51
N HIS A 139 -12.99 8.45 -13.46
CA HIS A 139 -14.43 8.11 -13.43
C HIS A 139 -14.73 6.66 -13.85
N LYS A 140 -13.80 5.74 -13.56
CA LYS A 140 -13.87 4.31 -13.90
C LYS A 140 -13.80 3.43 -12.68
N ASP A 141 -14.29 2.20 -12.80
CA ASP A 141 -14.04 1.13 -11.83
C ASP A 141 -12.59 0.63 -11.95
N ALA A 142 -11.98 0.24 -10.84
CA ALA A 142 -10.57 -0.14 -10.81
C ALA A 142 -10.21 -1.36 -11.67
N ASP A 143 -11.17 -2.25 -11.93
CA ASP A 143 -11.01 -3.42 -12.79
C ASP A 143 -11.02 -3.07 -14.30
N THR A 144 -11.47 -1.88 -14.67
CA THR A 144 -11.58 -1.41 -16.06
C THR A 144 -10.44 -0.48 -16.50
N LEU A 145 -9.49 -0.21 -15.61
CA LEU A 145 -8.34 0.65 -15.92
C LEU A 145 -7.46 0.05 -17.02
N ASN A 146 -7.07 0.89 -17.96
CA ASN A 146 -6.07 0.53 -18.95
C ASN A 146 -4.65 0.59 -18.36
N THR A 147 -3.64 0.27 -19.17
CA THR A 147 -2.25 0.14 -18.72
C THR A 147 -1.66 1.46 -18.24
N GLU A 148 -1.88 2.54 -18.95
CA GLU A 148 -1.37 3.88 -18.61
C GLU A 148 -2.05 4.46 -17.37
N GLU A 149 -3.35 4.22 -17.19
CA GLU A 149 -4.11 4.63 -16.01
C GLU A 149 -3.66 3.87 -14.76
N ALA A 150 -3.51 2.55 -14.88
CA ALA A 150 -2.99 1.69 -13.81
C ALA A 150 -1.56 2.09 -13.39
N ALA A 151 -0.68 2.36 -14.37
CA ALA A 151 0.67 2.81 -14.11
C ALA A 151 0.73 4.20 -13.46
N LEU A 152 -0.19 5.10 -13.83
CA LEU A 152 -0.30 6.41 -13.18
C LEU A 152 -0.67 6.24 -11.70
N LEU A 153 -1.72 5.48 -11.38
CA LEU A 153 -2.11 5.24 -9.98
C LEU A 153 -0.97 4.63 -9.18
N ALA A 154 -0.32 3.60 -9.74
CA ALA A 154 0.83 2.97 -9.08
C ALA A 154 1.98 3.98 -8.85
N GLY A 155 2.20 4.89 -9.77
CA GLY A 155 3.20 5.95 -9.66
C GLY A 155 2.93 6.94 -8.54
N LEU A 156 1.66 7.23 -8.24
CA LEU A 156 1.27 8.16 -7.18
C LEU A 156 1.63 7.70 -5.78
N LEU A 157 1.66 6.38 -5.52
CA LEU A 157 1.87 5.81 -4.19
C LEU A 157 3.13 6.30 -3.51
N ARG A 158 4.20 6.54 -4.25
CA ARG A 158 5.50 6.95 -3.69
C ARG A 158 5.47 8.34 -3.06
N ALA A 159 4.78 9.29 -3.70
CA ALA A 159 4.68 10.67 -3.22
C ALA A 159 3.45 11.35 -3.87
N PRO A 160 2.22 11.07 -3.39
CA PRO A 160 0.99 11.51 -4.04
C PRO A 160 0.89 13.03 -4.23
N GLY A 161 1.44 13.81 -3.30
CA GLY A 161 1.49 15.26 -3.41
C GLY A 161 2.45 15.75 -4.49
N SER A 162 3.63 15.13 -4.61
CA SER A 162 4.67 15.52 -5.58
C SER A 162 4.36 15.06 -7.01
N PHE A 163 3.61 13.97 -7.16
CA PHE A 163 3.21 13.40 -8.44
C PHE A 163 1.74 13.65 -8.78
N SER A 164 1.08 14.57 -8.06
CA SER A 164 -0.32 14.92 -8.33
C SER A 164 -0.48 15.34 -9.79
N PRO A 165 -1.32 14.65 -10.59
CA PRO A 165 -1.50 14.98 -11.99
C PRO A 165 -2.22 16.32 -12.20
N TYR A 166 -2.97 16.78 -11.19
CA TYR A 166 -3.60 18.10 -11.21
C TYR A 166 -2.61 19.25 -10.96
N LYS A 167 -1.57 19.02 -10.10
CA LYS A 167 -0.62 20.06 -9.72
C LYS A 167 0.70 19.99 -10.51
N HIS A 168 1.11 18.80 -10.85
CA HIS A 168 2.42 18.52 -11.46
C HIS A 168 2.29 17.47 -12.60
N PRO A 169 1.55 17.79 -13.68
CA PRO A 169 1.23 16.84 -14.75
C PRO A 169 2.48 16.23 -15.40
N GLU A 170 3.53 17.02 -15.59
CA GLU A 170 4.78 16.54 -16.18
C GLU A 170 5.49 15.51 -15.28
N LYS A 171 5.53 15.76 -13.96
CA LYS A 171 6.10 14.80 -13.01
C LYS A 171 5.25 13.53 -12.90
N ALA A 172 3.94 13.67 -12.97
CA ALA A 172 3.02 12.54 -12.99
C ALA A 172 3.26 11.67 -14.23
N LEU A 173 3.37 12.30 -15.41
CA LEU A 173 3.68 11.63 -16.67
C LEU A 173 5.04 10.91 -16.62
N GLN A 174 6.07 11.60 -16.18
CA GLN A 174 7.39 11.00 -16.01
C GLN A 174 7.36 9.80 -15.06
N ARG A 175 6.66 9.91 -13.94
CA ARG A 175 6.55 8.82 -12.97
C ARG A 175 5.75 7.64 -13.51
N ARG A 176 4.65 7.89 -14.23
CA ARG A 176 3.90 6.87 -14.96
C ARG A 176 4.80 6.07 -15.90
N ASN A 177 5.60 6.76 -16.71
CA ASN A 177 6.47 6.14 -17.70
C ASN A 177 7.56 5.29 -17.02
N GLN A 178 8.13 5.74 -15.88
CA GLN A 178 9.03 4.91 -15.09
C GLN A 178 8.40 3.60 -14.59
N VAL A 179 7.11 3.63 -14.24
CA VAL A 179 6.39 2.41 -13.84
C VAL A 179 6.20 1.50 -15.04
N LEU A 180 5.80 2.03 -16.20
CA LEU A 180 5.63 1.27 -17.46
C LEU A 180 6.94 0.59 -17.89
N GLU A 181 8.04 1.33 -17.90
CA GLU A 181 9.37 0.79 -18.17
C GLU A 181 9.73 -0.33 -17.19
N SER A 182 9.50 -0.12 -15.90
CA SER A 182 9.76 -1.12 -14.87
C SER A 182 8.89 -2.37 -15.04
N MET A 183 7.62 -2.23 -15.47
CA MET A 183 6.76 -3.35 -15.81
C MET A 183 7.29 -4.15 -17.00
N ALA A 184 7.81 -3.47 -18.04
CA ALA A 184 8.41 -4.12 -19.17
C ALA A 184 9.69 -4.87 -18.80
N VAL A 185 10.57 -4.27 -18.00
CA VAL A 185 11.80 -4.92 -17.49
C VAL A 185 11.48 -6.16 -16.66
N GLN A 186 10.38 -6.14 -15.88
CA GLN A 186 9.92 -7.28 -15.08
C GLN A 186 9.14 -8.33 -15.90
N GLY A 187 8.96 -8.15 -17.21
CA GLY A 187 8.21 -9.06 -18.07
C GLY A 187 6.70 -9.09 -17.84
N LYS A 188 6.15 -8.08 -17.15
CA LYS A 188 4.70 -7.94 -16.89
C LYS A 188 3.97 -7.23 -18.02
N LEU A 189 4.71 -6.56 -18.88
CA LEU A 189 4.22 -5.83 -20.04
C LEU A 189 5.20 -6.05 -21.20
N SER A 190 4.70 -6.17 -22.43
CA SER A 190 5.61 -6.22 -23.59
C SER A 190 6.25 -4.85 -23.82
N SER A 191 7.48 -4.82 -24.35
CA SER A 191 8.14 -3.55 -24.66
C SER A 191 7.35 -2.70 -25.66
N SER A 192 6.64 -3.35 -26.61
CA SER A 192 5.79 -2.64 -27.56
C SER A 192 4.57 -2.01 -26.91
N ASP A 193 3.95 -2.68 -25.93
CA ASP A 193 2.79 -2.14 -25.23
C ASP A 193 3.20 -1.06 -24.22
N ALA A 194 4.38 -1.21 -23.60
CA ALA A 194 4.97 -0.15 -22.78
C ALA A 194 5.18 1.13 -23.60
N ALA A 195 5.81 1.02 -24.79
CA ALA A 195 6.04 2.17 -25.64
C ALA A 195 4.72 2.84 -26.10
N LYS A 196 3.69 2.05 -26.41
CA LYS A 196 2.34 2.60 -26.73
C LYS A 196 1.74 3.36 -25.55
N ALA A 197 1.79 2.75 -24.35
CA ALA A 197 1.25 3.37 -23.14
C ALA A 197 2.04 4.62 -22.71
N GLU A 198 3.36 4.65 -22.94
CA GLU A 198 4.20 5.84 -22.69
C GLU A 198 3.87 7.00 -23.64
N ALA A 199 3.56 6.69 -24.90
CA ALA A 199 3.16 7.69 -25.90
C ALA A 199 1.73 8.24 -25.66
N ALA A 200 0.92 7.55 -24.88
CA ALA A 200 -0.44 8.00 -24.58
C ALA A 200 -0.44 9.29 -23.75
N PRO A 201 -1.32 10.26 -24.07
CA PRO A 201 -1.44 11.49 -23.29
C PRO A 201 -1.88 11.20 -21.86
N LEU A 202 -1.57 12.13 -20.95
CA LEU A 202 -2.10 12.09 -19.59
C LEU A 202 -3.56 12.61 -19.62
N VAL A 203 -4.51 11.67 -19.54
CA VAL A 203 -5.94 11.99 -19.48
C VAL A 203 -6.43 11.76 -18.05
N ILE A 204 -6.84 12.84 -17.38
CA ILE A 204 -7.49 12.83 -16.07
C ILE A 204 -8.80 13.63 -16.20
N GLN A 205 -9.78 13.26 -15.41
CA GLN A 205 -11.11 13.89 -15.44
C GLN A 205 -11.40 14.64 -14.15
#